data_c54be2ce02310763c53b72b0375e8543
#
_entry.id   c54be2ce02310763c53b72b0375e8543
#
_cell.length_a   1.000
_cell.length_b   1.000
_cell.length_c   1.000
_cell.angle_alpha   90.00
_cell.angle_beta   90.00
_cell.angle_gamma   90.00
#
_symmetry.space_group_name_H-M   'P 1'
#
loop_
_entity.id
_entity.type
_entity.pdbx_description
1 polymer ?
#
loop_
_entity_poly.entity_id
_entity_poly.type
_entity_poly.pdbx_seq_one_letter_code
_entity_poly.pdbx_strand_id
1 'polypeptide(L)'
;KLSVTSSVFGMGNYTNTVVDLNRGNSLINLESNIVEEGGKTSVLTASISGENYVKNLVVNNINHAPHSEAYMTNFGIGYDEGKLVVDGVGDIRNGAHGSVNKQHSTMIVFDELAKATNKPLLLIEEDDVVANHASAVGKIDEQTIFYLCSRGLTPKQAKKYISLSYFKPVLAYLSDEEIKESVLDYLEEVIKDD
;
A
#
# COMPACT_ATOMS: atom_id res chain seq x y z
N LYS A 1 -8.53 13.82 5.72
CA LYS A 1 -7.23 13.53 6.33
C LYS A 1 -7.39 12.46 7.40
N LEU A 2 -6.56 11.43 7.35
CA LEU A 2 -6.41 10.39 8.36
C LEU A 2 -4.98 10.45 8.92
N SER A 3 -4.82 10.35 10.23
CA SER A 3 -3.51 10.16 10.87
C SER A 3 -3.63 9.08 11.93
N VAL A 4 -2.76 8.07 11.87
CA VAL A 4 -2.68 6.99 12.85
C VAL A 4 -1.23 6.84 13.28
N THR A 5 -0.98 6.92 14.60
CA THR A 5 0.30 6.61 15.19
C THR A 5 0.13 5.45 16.15
N SER A 6 0.96 4.43 16.03
CA SER A 6 0.96 3.24 16.87
C SER A 6 2.32 3.02 17.52
N SER A 7 2.32 2.40 18.69
CA SER A 7 3.53 1.94 19.38
C SER A 7 3.38 0.48 19.76
N VAL A 8 4.39 -0.33 19.44
CA VAL A 8 4.44 -1.77 19.74
C VAL A 8 5.42 -2.01 20.86
N PHE A 9 4.94 -2.65 21.91
CA PHE A 9 5.70 -2.97 23.13
C PHE A 9 5.96 -4.46 23.25
N GLY A 10 7.13 -4.82 23.74
CA GLY A 10 7.57 -6.20 23.92
C GLY A 10 7.48 -7.01 22.63
N MET A 11 7.21 -8.28 22.72
CA MET A 11 7.03 -9.18 21.58
C MET A 11 5.64 -9.03 20.91
N GLY A 12 5.02 -7.85 21.02
CA GLY A 12 3.74 -7.56 20.42
C GLY A 12 3.77 -7.61 18.89
N ASN A 13 2.65 -7.99 18.27
CA ASN A 13 2.47 -7.96 16.83
C ASN A 13 1.29 -7.05 16.50
N TYR A 14 1.53 -6.01 15.72
CA TYR A 14 0.54 -5.04 15.30
C TYR A 14 0.39 -5.03 13.78
N THR A 15 -0.83 -5.12 13.29
CA THR A 15 -1.13 -4.97 11.85
C THR A 15 -2.10 -3.80 11.66
N ASN A 16 -1.72 -2.91 10.75
CA ASN A 16 -2.56 -1.79 10.33
C ASN A 16 -2.89 -1.94 8.84
N THR A 17 -4.18 -2.06 8.53
CA THR A 17 -4.66 -2.17 7.15
C THR A 17 -5.53 -0.99 6.81
N VAL A 18 -5.17 -0.25 5.76
CA VAL A 18 -5.92 0.93 5.29
C VAL A 18 -6.27 0.75 3.82
N VAL A 19 -7.56 0.84 3.51
CA VAL A 19 -8.08 0.84 2.14
C VAL A 19 -8.73 2.18 1.86
N ASP A 20 -8.15 2.97 0.95
CA ASP A 20 -8.65 4.29 0.56
C ASP A 20 -9.32 4.24 -0.80
N LEU A 21 -10.63 4.12 -0.77
CA LEU A 21 -11.51 4.10 -1.95
C LEU A 21 -12.34 5.38 -2.09
N ASN A 22 -12.11 6.38 -1.25
CA ASN A 22 -12.93 7.59 -1.25
C ASN A 22 -12.81 8.34 -2.60
N ARG A 23 -13.93 8.90 -3.08
CA ARG A 23 -13.99 9.77 -4.24
C ARG A 23 -13.67 11.20 -3.80
N GLY A 24 -12.39 11.54 -3.79
CA GLY A 24 -11.90 12.86 -3.37
C GLY A 24 -10.42 12.84 -3.05
N ASN A 25 -9.87 14.00 -2.73
CA ASN A 25 -8.49 14.11 -2.28
C ASN A 25 -8.33 13.47 -0.90
N SER A 26 -7.22 12.78 -0.68
CA SER A 26 -6.87 12.27 0.65
C SER A 26 -5.42 12.55 1.03
N LEU A 27 -5.21 12.68 2.33
CA LEU A 27 -3.90 12.69 2.97
C LEU A 27 -3.95 11.70 4.14
N ILE A 28 -3.19 10.63 4.03
CA ILE A 28 -3.12 9.57 5.02
C ILE A 28 -1.69 9.51 5.56
N ASN A 29 -1.55 9.66 6.87
CA ASN A 29 -0.28 9.52 7.56
C ASN A 29 -0.37 8.33 8.52
N LEU A 30 0.47 7.33 8.32
CA LEU A 30 0.58 6.16 9.18
C LEU A 30 1.99 6.12 9.75
N GLU A 31 2.08 5.98 11.06
CA GLU A 31 3.34 5.84 11.75
C GLU A 31 3.28 4.66 12.72
N SER A 32 4.25 3.77 12.63
CA SER A 32 4.37 2.63 13.52
C SER A 32 5.75 2.64 14.19
N ASN A 33 5.75 2.68 15.50
CA ASN A 33 6.94 2.70 16.33
C ASN A 33 7.09 1.37 17.07
N ILE A 34 8.19 0.64 16.87
CA ILE A 34 8.52 -0.55 17.64
C ILE A 34 9.50 -0.12 18.72
N VAL A 35 9.01 -0.01 19.95
CA VAL A 35 9.75 0.63 21.06
C VAL A 35 10.41 -0.34 22.02
N GLU A 36 10.08 -1.65 21.93
CA GLU A 36 10.70 -2.70 22.74
C GLU A 36 11.14 -3.88 21.87
N GLU A 37 12.09 -4.66 22.40
CA GLU A 37 12.72 -5.78 21.74
C GLU A 37 11.73 -6.83 21.25
N GLY A 38 11.96 -7.35 20.03
CA GLY A 38 11.19 -8.44 19.41
C GLY A 38 9.81 -8.05 18.92
N GLY A 39 9.44 -6.79 19.02
CA GLY A 39 8.17 -6.28 18.51
C GLY A 39 8.07 -6.36 16.98
N LYS A 40 6.84 -6.47 16.46
CA LYS A 40 6.60 -6.60 15.03
C LYS A 40 5.45 -5.70 14.57
N THR A 41 5.64 -5.02 13.45
CA THR A 41 4.58 -4.25 12.78
C THR A 41 4.45 -4.59 11.30
N SER A 42 3.21 -4.58 10.82
CA SER A 42 2.88 -4.72 9.40
C SER A 42 1.89 -3.64 9.01
N VAL A 43 2.27 -2.76 8.09
CA VAL A 43 1.38 -1.74 7.54
C VAL A 43 1.07 -2.09 6.10
N LEU A 44 -0.23 -2.27 5.82
CA LEU A 44 -0.72 -2.60 4.50
C LEU A 44 -1.66 -1.49 4.02
N THR A 45 -1.41 -0.97 2.83
CA THR A 45 -2.28 0.06 2.25
C THR A 45 -2.72 -0.32 0.84
N ALA A 46 -3.94 0.04 0.50
CA ALA A 46 -4.47 -0.05 -0.85
C ALA A 46 -5.25 1.22 -1.18
N SER A 47 -4.97 1.85 -2.31
CA SER A 47 -5.59 3.13 -2.68
C SER A 47 -5.95 3.18 -4.16
N ILE A 48 -7.11 3.77 -4.47
CA ILE A 48 -7.52 4.11 -5.84
C ILE A 48 -7.59 5.63 -5.98
N SER A 49 -7.01 6.15 -7.04
CA SER A 49 -7.17 7.55 -7.45
C SER A 49 -7.73 7.59 -8.87
N GLY A 50 -8.90 8.18 -9.03
CA GLY A 50 -9.56 8.41 -10.32
C GLY A 50 -9.93 9.88 -10.49
N GLU A 51 -10.63 10.20 -11.60
CA GLU A 51 -10.96 11.58 -11.97
C GLU A 51 -9.70 12.48 -11.90
N ASN A 52 -9.74 13.59 -11.18
CA ASN A 52 -8.58 14.46 -10.95
C ASN A 52 -8.10 14.46 -9.49
N TYR A 53 -8.51 13.45 -8.72
CA TYR A 53 -8.19 13.38 -7.31
C TYR A 53 -6.71 13.11 -7.04
N VAL A 54 -6.25 13.61 -5.90
CA VAL A 54 -4.89 13.42 -5.41
C VAL A 54 -4.92 12.64 -4.11
N LYS A 55 -4.28 11.47 -4.10
CA LYS A 55 -4.09 10.61 -2.94
C LYS A 55 -2.64 10.70 -2.48
N ASN A 56 -2.43 11.14 -1.25
CA ASN A 56 -1.12 11.18 -0.64
C ASN A 56 -1.09 10.25 0.58
N LEU A 57 -0.21 9.26 0.54
CA LEU A 57 0.06 8.34 1.63
C LEU A 57 1.49 8.55 2.12
N VAL A 58 1.63 8.77 3.41
CA VAL A 58 2.92 8.80 4.10
C VAL A 58 2.91 7.65 5.11
N VAL A 59 3.85 6.73 4.98
CA VAL A 59 3.94 5.54 5.83
C VAL A 59 5.34 5.47 6.43
N ASN A 60 5.43 5.58 7.75
CA ASN A 60 6.68 5.52 8.49
C ASN A 60 6.67 4.27 9.39
N ASN A 61 7.68 3.41 9.23
CA ASN A 61 7.93 2.28 10.12
C ASN A 61 9.27 2.49 10.82
N ILE A 62 9.25 2.61 12.14
CA ILE A 62 10.42 3.00 12.93
C ILE A 62 10.78 1.88 13.92
N ASN A 63 11.99 1.34 13.77
CA ASN A 63 12.57 0.36 14.66
C ASN A 63 13.44 1.11 15.71
N HIS A 64 12.98 1.18 16.96
CA HIS A 64 13.73 1.79 18.07
C HIS A 64 14.47 0.75 18.93
N ALA A 65 14.12 -0.53 18.81
CA ALA A 65 14.59 -1.59 19.70
C ALA A 65 15.16 -2.78 18.93
N PRO A 66 16.06 -3.56 19.56
CA PRO A 66 16.72 -4.71 18.92
C PRO A 66 15.72 -5.78 18.46
N HIS A 67 16.15 -6.57 17.46
CA HIS A 67 15.43 -7.75 16.97
C HIS A 67 13.97 -7.48 16.59
N SER A 68 13.66 -6.23 16.23
CA SER A 68 12.32 -5.79 15.84
C SER A 68 12.09 -5.95 14.33
N GLU A 69 10.85 -6.18 13.91
CA GLU A 69 10.51 -6.41 12.51
C GLU A 69 9.43 -5.41 12.03
N ALA A 70 9.74 -4.68 10.99
CA ALA A 70 8.81 -3.73 10.36
C ALA A 70 8.59 -4.06 8.89
N TYR A 71 7.34 -4.20 8.50
CA TYR A 71 6.93 -4.49 7.12
C TYR A 71 5.96 -3.43 6.62
N MET A 72 6.17 -2.99 5.39
CA MET A 72 5.29 -2.05 4.71
C MET A 72 4.95 -2.60 3.33
N THR A 73 3.65 -2.66 3.02
CA THR A 73 3.16 -3.11 1.72
C THR A 73 2.12 -2.13 1.20
N ASN A 74 2.39 -1.50 0.06
CA ASN A 74 1.51 -0.50 -0.52
C ASN A 74 1.08 -0.93 -1.92
N PHE A 75 -0.24 -0.91 -2.17
CA PHE A 75 -0.81 -1.09 -3.50
C PHE A 75 -1.55 0.17 -3.93
N GLY A 76 -1.39 0.53 -5.20
CA GLY A 76 -2.02 1.72 -5.74
C GLY A 76 -2.53 1.55 -7.16
N ILE A 77 -3.67 2.15 -7.46
CA ILE A 77 -4.29 2.13 -8.79
C ILE A 77 -4.68 3.55 -9.19
N GLY A 78 -4.25 3.96 -10.38
CA GLY A 78 -4.59 5.25 -10.98
C GLY A 78 -5.44 5.09 -12.24
N TYR A 79 -6.54 5.85 -12.30
CA TYR A 79 -7.41 5.98 -13.46
C TYR A 79 -7.53 7.45 -13.86
N ASP A 80 -8.01 7.74 -15.07
CA ASP A 80 -8.29 9.07 -15.61
C ASP A 80 -7.10 10.03 -15.49
N GLU A 81 -7.24 11.09 -14.69
CA GLU A 81 -6.18 12.05 -14.33
C GLU A 81 -5.74 11.92 -12.86
N GLY A 82 -6.16 10.84 -12.19
CA GLY A 82 -5.87 10.60 -10.78
C GLY A 82 -4.38 10.57 -10.47
N LYS A 83 -4.02 11.12 -9.31
CA LYS A 83 -2.62 11.17 -8.85
C LYS A 83 -2.49 10.42 -7.53
N LEU A 84 -1.57 9.49 -7.49
CA LEU A 84 -1.24 8.71 -6.30
C LEU A 84 0.23 8.92 -5.94
N VAL A 85 0.47 9.36 -4.71
CA VAL A 85 1.82 9.55 -4.17
C VAL A 85 1.93 8.73 -2.90
N VAL A 86 2.95 7.88 -2.83
CA VAL A 86 3.29 7.12 -1.63
C VAL A 86 4.72 7.45 -1.22
N ASP A 87 4.86 8.01 -0.04
CA ASP A 87 6.13 8.26 0.62
C ASP A 87 6.30 7.21 1.72
N GLY A 88 7.21 6.25 1.53
CA GLY A 88 7.48 5.17 2.48
C GLY A 88 8.83 5.38 3.18
N VAL A 89 8.85 5.46 4.49
CA VAL A 89 10.07 5.60 5.29
C VAL A 89 10.24 4.37 6.18
N GLY A 90 11.34 3.65 5.98
CA GLY A 90 11.83 2.65 6.92
C GLY A 90 13.00 3.26 7.70
N ASP A 91 12.86 3.32 9.00
CA ASP A 91 13.81 4.00 9.87
C ASP A 91 14.30 3.01 10.94
N ILE A 92 15.59 2.66 10.91
CA ILE A 92 16.21 1.82 11.92
C ILE A 92 17.18 2.68 12.73
N ARG A 93 16.81 2.92 13.99
CA ARG A 93 17.54 3.78 14.89
C ARG A 93 18.75 3.08 15.50
N ASN A 94 19.71 3.89 15.93
CA ASN A 94 20.86 3.41 16.71
C ASN A 94 20.39 2.61 17.92
N GLY A 95 20.98 1.44 18.16
CA GLY A 95 20.59 0.49 19.19
C GLY A 95 19.59 -0.57 18.74
N ALA A 96 19.00 -0.47 17.55
CA ALA A 96 18.05 -1.44 17.01
C ALA A 96 18.74 -2.59 16.21
N HIS A 97 19.85 -3.13 16.73
CA HIS A 97 20.59 -4.21 16.08
C HIS A 97 19.72 -5.48 15.87
N GLY A 98 20.06 -6.28 14.90
CA GLY A 98 19.31 -7.48 14.54
C GLY A 98 17.91 -7.23 13.97
N SER A 99 17.57 -5.97 13.67
CA SER A 99 16.24 -5.61 13.20
C SER A 99 16.05 -5.76 11.70
N VAL A 100 14.78 -5.84 11.30
CA VAL A 100 14.34 -5.98 9.92
C VAL A 100 13.40 -4.82 9.57
N ASN A 101 13.64 -4.14 8.42
CA ASN A 101 12.71 -3.18 7.87
C ASN A 101 12.57 -3.40 6.35
N LYS A 102 11.40 -3.83 5.92
CA LYS A 102 11.13 -4.14 4.51
C LYS A 102 9.96 -3.37 3.97
N GLN A 103 10.16 -2.76 2.81
CA GLN A 103 9.14 -2.01 2.09
C GLN A 103 8.87 -2.65 0.74
N HIS A 104 7.59 -2.80 0.40
CA HIS A 104 7.13 -3.23 -0.91
C HIS A 104 6.02 -2.31 -1.39
N SER A 105 6.17 -1.75 -2.61
CA SER A 105 5.14 -0.89 -3.19
C SER A 105 4.91 -1.27 -4.65
N THR A 106 3.66 -1.51 -5.01
CA THR A 106 3.26 -1.79 -6.39
C THR A 106 2.12 -0.88 -6.80
N MET A 107 2.34 -0.11 -7.85
CA MET A 107 1.35 0.82 -8.37
C MET A 107 1.18 0.63 -9.86
N ILE A 108 -0.07 0.62 -10.30
CA ILE A 108 -0.42 0.58 -11.72
C ILE A 108 -1.27 1.79 -12.10
N VAL A 109 -1.07 2.27 -13.31
CA VAL A 109 -1.93 3.26 -13.93
C VAL A 109 -2.55 2.68 -15.20
N PHE A 110 -3.84 2.93 -15.40
CA PHE A 110 -4.57 2.43 -16.55
C PHE A 110 -4.65 3.46 -17.68
N ASP A 111 -4.67 4.73 -17.34
CA ASP A 111 -4.90 5.81 -18.28
C ASP A 111 -3.66 6.70 -18.44
N GLU A 112 -3.53 7.39 -19.56
CA GLU A 112 -2.32 8.14 -19.92
C GLU A 112 -2.06 9.36 -19.01
N LEU A 113 -3.13 9.96 -18.51
CA LEU A 113 -3.04 11.14 -17.66
C LEU A 113 -2.92 10.78 -16.17
N ALA A 114 -3.22 9.53 -15.81
CA ALA A 114 -3.04 9.04 -14.44
C ALA A 114 -1.56 9.00 -14.06
N LYS A 115 -1.27 9.34 -12.80
CA LYS A 115 0.10 9.40 -12.29
C LYS A 115 0.23 8.64 -10.97
N ALA A 116 1.25 7.82 -10.87
CA ALA A 116 1.65 7.20 -9.62
C ALA A 116 3.12 7.49 -9.33
N THR A 117 3.42 7.84 -8.09
CA THR A 117 4.77 8.13 -7.62
C THR A 117 5.02 7.40 -6.31
N ASN A 118 6.09 6.63 -6.26
CA ASN A 118 6.56 6.00 -5.03
C ASN A 118 7.94 6.55 -4.67
N LYS A 119 8.11 6.95 -3.41
CA LYS A 119 9.37 7.48 -2.87
C LYS A 119 9.77 6.67 -1.65
N PRO A 120 10.38 5.50 -1.83
CA PRO A 120 10.88 4.72 -0.71
C PRO A 120 12.17 5.37 -0.16
N LEU A 121 12.24 5.45 1.17
CA LEU A 121 13.41 5.95 1.89
C LEU A 121 13.79 4.95 2.99
N LEU A 122 15.08 4.67 3.13
CA LEU A 122 15.63 3.89 4.23
C LEU A 122 16.63 4.77 4.99
N LEU A 123 16.34 4.97 6.28
CA LEU A 123 17.22 5.64 7.23
C LEU A 123 17.79 4.56 8.16
N ILE A 124 19.08 4.29 8.06
CA ILE A 124 19.71 3.16 8.76
C ILE A 124 20.86 3.70 9.61
N GLU A 125 20.70 3.58 10.92
CA GLU A 125 21.70 4.02 11.92
C GLU A 125 22.40 2.83 12.61
N GLU A 126 22.21 1.59 12.07
CA GLU A 126 22.77 0.33 12.60
C GLU A 126 23.39 -0.52 11.50
N ASP A 127 24.46 -1.26 11.82
CA ASP A 127 25.18 -2.08 10.86
C ASP A 127 24.61 -3.52 10.74
N ASP A 128 24.19 -4.12 11.87
CA ASP A 128 23.66 -5.49 11.92
C ASP A 128 22.14 -5.50 11.73
N VAL A 129 21.68 -5.23 10.51
CA VAL A 129 20.25 -5.16 10.18
C VAL A 129 19.94 -5.68 8.78
N VAL A 130 18.67 -6.00 8.54
CA VAL A 130 18.16 -6.31 7.21
C VAL A 130 17.19 -5.23 6.77
N ALA A 131 17.61 -4.39 5.85
CA ALA A 131 16.77 -3.34 5.29
C ALA A 131 16.71 -3.43 3.77
N ASN A 132 15.51 -3.41 3.22
CA ASN A 132 15.34 -3.34 1.78
C ASN A 132 14.04 -2.65 1.37
N HIS A 133 14.01 -2.14 0.16
CA HIS A 133 12.77 -1.72 -0.49
C HIS A 133 12.66 -2.34 -1.89
N ALA A 134 11.43 -2.62 -2.31
CA ALA A 134 11.07 -2.99 -3.67
C ALA A 134 9.94 -2.08 -4.15
N SER A 135 10.09 -1.48 -5.31
CA SER A 135 9.10 -0.58 -5.87
C SER A 135 8.87 -0.90 -7.35
N ALA A 136 7.60 -1.04 -7.71
CA ALA A 136 7.17 -1.15 -9.10
C ALA A 136 6.07 -0.11 -9.37
N VAL A 137 6.30 0.74 -10.35
CA VAL A 137 5.31 1.71 -10.84
C VAL A 137 5.26 1.58 -12.35
N GLY A 138 4.10 1.33 -12.91
CA GLY A 138 3.98 1.13 -14.36
C GLY A 138 2.56 1.30 -14.90
N LYS A 139 2.48 1.51 -16.22
CA LYS A 139 1.23 1.40 -16.96
C LYS A 139 0.91 -0.08 -17.19
N ILE A 140 -0.37 -0.43 -17.14
CA ILE A 140 -0.78 -1.78 -17.48
C ILE A 140 -0.48 -2.05 -18.96
N ASP A 141 0.03 -3.25 -19.22
CA ASP A 141 0.32 -3.67 -20.58
C ASP A 141 -0.97 -3.87 -21.38
N GLU A 142 -1.07 -3.21 -22.53
CA GLU A 142 -2.20 -3.32 -23.43
C GLU A 142 -2.40 -4.76 -23.96
N GLN A 143 -1.33 -5.54 -24.06
CA GLN A 143 -1.41 -6.95 -24.43
C GLN A 143 -2.15 -7.77 -23.36
N THR A 144 -1.97 -7.44 -22.08
CA THR A 144 -2.71 -8.08 -20.99
C THR A 144 -4.21 -7.78 -21.10
N ILE A 145 -4.59 -6.54 -21.36
CA ILE A 145 -6.00 -6.17 -21.59
C ILE A 145 -6.53 -6.91 -22.82
N PHE A 146 -5.80 -6.88 -23.94
CA PHE A 146 -6.19 -7.57 -25.17
C PHE A 146 -6.37 -9.08 -24.95
N TYR A 147 -5.46 -9.73 -24.23
CA TYR A 147 -5.56 -11.16 -23.90
C TYR A 147 -6.84 -11.46 -23.14
N LEU A 148 -7.16 -10.69 -22.10
CA LEU A 148 -8.38 -10.88 -21.33
C LEU A 148 -9.65 -10.64 -22.17
N CYS A 149 -9.62 -9.63 -23.03
CA CYS A 149 -10.72 -9.38 -23.99
C CYS A 149 -10.89 -10.53 -24.99
N SER A 150 -9.80 -11.13 -25.46
CA SER A 150 -9.87 -12.30 -26.35
C SER A 150 -10.47 -13.54 -25.68
N ARG A 151 -10.54 -13.56 -24.34
CA ARG A 151 -11.18 -14.58 -23.51
C ARG A 151 -12.63 -14.25 -23.14
N GLY A 152 -13.19 -13.19 -23.72
CA GLY A 152 -14.61 -12.83 -23.59
C GLY A 152 -14.92 -11.77 -22.54
N LEU A 153 -13.90 -11.14 -21.95
CA LEU A 153 -14.11 -9.99 -21.05
C LEU A 153 -14.23 -8.69 -21.85
N THR A 154 -15.04 -7.77 -21.37
CA THR A 154 -14.97 -6.39 -21.84
C THR A 154 -13.68 -5.73 -21.32
N PRO A 155 -13.16 -4.67 -21.96
CA PRO A 155 -11.97 -3.95 -21.47
C PRO A 155 -12.11 -3.53 -20.01
N LYS A 156 -13.31 -3.14 -19.62
CA LYS A 156 -13.64 -2.78 -18.26
C LYS A 156 -13.57 -3.94 -17.27
N GLN A 157 -14.19 -5.07 -17.62
CA GLN A 157 -14.08 -6.27 -16.80
C GLN A 157 -12.62 -6.69 -16.63
N ALA A 158 -11.81 -6.55 -17.69
CA ALA A 158 -10.38 -6.81 -17.62
C ALA A 158 -9.67 -5.87 -16.60
N LYS A 159 -9.89 -4.55 -16.71
CA LYS A 159 -9.37 -3.56 -15.74
C LYS A 159 -9.82 -3.87 -14.31
N LYS A 160 -11.12 -4.21 -14.12
CA LYS A 160 -11.68 -4.59 -12.82
C LYS A 160 -10.97 -5.80 -12.21
N TYR A 161 -10.86 -6.91 -12.95
CA TYR A 161 -10.22 -8.13 -12.44
C TYR A 161 -8.74 -7.92 -12.12
N ILE A 162 -8.03 -7.15 -12.93
CA ILE A 162 -6.65 -6.76 -12.64
C ILE A 162 -6.61 -5.98 -11.31
N SER A 163 -7.45 -4.97 -11.15
CA SER A 163 -7.50 -4.15 -9.93
C SER A 163 -7.78 -5.00 -8.70
N LEU A 164 -8.77 -5.89 -8.76
CA LEU A 164 -9.07 -6.81 -7.67
C LEU A 164 -7.88 -7.71 -7.29
N SER A 165 -7.11 -8.16 -8.31
CA SER A 165 -5.92 -8.97 -8.05
C SER A 165 -4.85 -8.24 -7.24
N TYR A 166 -4.67 -6.94 -7.47
CA TYR A 166 -3.75 -6.09 -6.70
C TYR A 166 -4.24 -5.78 -5.29
N PHE A 167 -5.55 -5.69 -5.08
CA PHE A 167 -6.12 -5.43 -3.75
C PHE A 167 -6.25 -6.69 -2.89
N LYS A 168 -6.41 -7.85 -3.50
CA LYS A 168 -6.60 -9.12 -2.80
C LYS A 168 -5.60 -9.40 -1.66
N PRO A 169 -4.29 -9.13 -1.82
CA PRO A 169 -3.33 -9.33 -0.73
C PRO A 169 -3.62 -8.46 0.50
N VAL A 170 -4.10 -7.23 0.31
CA VAL A 170 -4.47 -6.33 1.42
C VAL A 170 -5.78 -6.77 2.06
N LEU A 171 -6.78 -7.15 1.25
CA LEU A 171 -8.07 -7.61 1.72
C LEU A 171 -7.97 -8.91 2.54
N ALA A 172 -6.95 -9.74 2.31
CA ALA A 172 -6.71 -10.94 3.09
C ALA A 172 -6.38 -10.66 4.57
N TYR A 173 -5.94 -9.43 4.90
CA TYR A 173 -5.66 -9.01 6.27
C TYR A 173 -6.87 -8.37 6.97
N LEU A 174 -7.97 -8.16 6.26
CA LEU A 174 -9.23 -7.76 6.88
C LEU A 174 -9.87 -8.98 7.54
N SER A 175 -10.02 -8.92 8.86
CA SER A 175 -10.58 -10.01 9.65
C SER A 175 -12.13 -10.02 9.68
N ASP A 176 -12.74 -8.89 9.32
CA ASP A 176 -14.18 -8.70 9.29
C ASP A 176 -14.69 -8.95 7.86
N GLU A 177 -15.46 -10.02 7.67
CA GLU A 177 -15.98 -10.39 6.35
C GLU A 177 -17.02 -9.39 5.82
N GLU A 178 -17.78 -8.71 6.69
CA GLU A 178 -18.77 -7.69 6.27
C GLU A 178 -18.04 -6.46 5.71
N ILE A 179 -16.96 -6.02 6.37
CA ILE A 179 -16.10 -4.95 5.87
C ILE A 179 -15.45 -5.36 4.55
N LYS A 180 -14.99 -6.59 4.45
CA LYS A 180 -14.35 -7.11 3.25
C LYS A 180 -15.31 -7.17 2.05
N GLU A 181 -16.52 -7.66 2.25
CA GLU A 181 -17.58 -7.65 1.25
C GLU A 181 -17.93 -6.22 0.83
N SER A 182 -18.12 -5.31 1.77
CA SER A 182 -18.38 -3.88 1.49
C SER A 182 -17.27 -3.23 0.67
N VAL A 183 -16.00 -3.56 0.94
CA VAL A 183 -14.86 -3.07 0.15
C VAL A 183 -14.89 -3.64 -1.26
N LEU A 184 -15.20 -4.93 -1.42
CA LEU A 184 -15.30 -5.58 -2.72
C LEU A 184 -16.44 -4.97 -3.56
N ASP A 185 -17.63 -4.80 -2.97
CA ASP A 185 -18.79 -4.18 -3.61
C ASP A 185 -18.47 -2.75 -4.06
N TYR A 186 -17.80 -1.98 -3.20
CA TYR A 186 -17.41 -0.62 -3.53
C TYR A 186 -16.32 -0.56 -4.61
N LEU A 187 -15.36 -1.49 -4.61
CA LEU A 187 -14.40 -1.65 -5.70
C LEU A 187 -15.09 -1.93 -7.03
N GLU A 188 -16.12 -2.77 -6.98
CA GLU A 188 -16.98 -3.02 -8.15
C GLU A 188 -17.69 -1.76 -8.62
N GLU A 189 -18.05 -0.89 -7.71
CA GLU A 189 -18.71 0.38 -8.01
C GLU A 189 -17.78 1.47 -8.54
N VAL A 190 -16.57 1.61 -7.94
CA VAL A 190 -15.58 2.63 -8.32
C VAL A 190 -14.98 2.37 -9.71
N ILE A 191 -14.86 1.09 -10.08
CA ILE A 191 -14.39 0.67 -11.41
C ILE A 191 -15.58 0.59 -12.37
N LYS A 192 -16.56 1.48 -12.23
CA LYS A 192 -17.79 1.50 -13.02
C LYS A 192 -17.62 1.94 -14.46
N ASP A 193 -18.65 1.51 -15.21
CA ASP A 193 -18.96 1.79 -16.60
C ASP A 193 -19.22 3.28 -16.85
N ASP A 194 -18.45 3.86 -17.71
CA ASP A 194 -18.91 4.86 -18.66
C ASP A 194 -19.07 4.20 -20.02
#